data_f53b56c9900fa7b58cc71fc4b5dea1f2
#
_entry.id   f53b56c9900fa7b58cc71fc4b5dea1f2
#
_cell.length_a   1.000
_cell.length_b   1.000
_cell.length_c   1.000
_cell.angle_alpha   90.00
_cell.angle_beta   90.00
_cell.angle_gamma   90.00
#
_symmetry.space_group_name_H-M   'P 1'
#
loop_
_entity.id
_entity.type
_entity.pdbx_description
1 polymer ?
#
loop_
_entity_poly.entity_id
_entity_poly.type
_entity_poly.pdbx_seq_one_letter_code
_entity_poly.pdbx_strand_id
1 'polypeptide(L)'
;MSPAQITIPLDIPDVRVSQTQLTKQGEFIITVESILDSARCRCCGRQIRKSHGRDDWVLVRHLPILGHPVYLRYRPKRYRCEVCDGKPTTTQLLSWHAANSSQTTAYDTHLLLQLVNTTVEDVSVKEQLPYDVVLGVIERCIATQVDWTQYTQLGILGLDEIALKKGHRDFVVIVTARLPNGHLAILGVLPDREKATVKQFLQSIPPALAATIHTVCTDMYESYIQAVREVLFHVRLVIDRFHVAQKYRDAADTVRKQELKRLKQELPKAEYQQLKGNLWAFRKNQSDLSPEEQVCLARLFTYSPELAAAHLL
;
A
#
# COMPACT_ATOMS: atom_id res chain seq x y z
N MET A 1 23.16 26.17 -36.88
CA MET A 1 21.99 26.05 -35.98
C MET A 1 22.43 26.44 -34.59
N SER A 2 21.85 27.48 -33.99
CA SER A 2 22.11 27.80 -32.57
C SER A 2 21.64 26.65 -31.70
N PRO A 3 22.43 26.21 -30.71
CA PRO A 3 21.97 25.17 -29.81
C PRO A 3 20.75 25.65 -29.03
N ALA A 4 19.69 24.85 -29.00
CA ALA A 4 18.52 25.15 -28.15
C ALA A 4 18.96 25.12 -26.68
N GLN A 5 18.67 26.17 -25.95
CA GLN A 5 18.96 26.24 -24.52
C GLN A 5 17.68 25.92 -23.75
N ILE A 6 17.75 24.95 -22.84
CA ILE A 6 16.66 24.57 -21.94
C ILE A 6 17.07 24.90 -20.52
N THR A 7 16.24 25.64 -19.79
CA THR A 7 16.41 25.87 -18.35
C THR A 7 15.59 24.84 -17.58
N ILE A 8 16.27 24.00 -16.78
CA ILE A 8 15.64 22.97 -15.95
C ILE A 8 15.77 23.39 -14.49
N PRO A 9 14.67 23.63 -13.75
CA PRO A 9 14.74 23.86 -12.32
C PRO A 9 15.24 22.60 -11.61
N LEU A 10 16.14 22.78 -10.65
CA LEU A 10 16.67 21.65 -9.89
C LEU A 10 15.74 21.26 -8.73
N ASP A 11 14.84 22.17 -8.32
CA ASP A 11 13.86 22.03 -7.23
C ASP A 11 14.45 21.50 -5.90
N ILE A 12 15.70 21.87 -5.64
CA ILE A 12 16.41 21.54 -4.41
C ILE A 12 16.63 22.80 -3.61
N PRO A 13 16.10 22.88 -2.37
CA PRO A 13 16.28 24.07 -1.55
C PRO A 13 17.72 24.21 -1.05
N ASP A 14 18.09 25.44 -0.73
CA ASP A 14 19.31 25.79 -0.01
C ASP A 14 20.62 25.42 -0.72
N VAL A 15 20.62 25.34 -2.05
CA VAL A 15 21.81 25.08 -2.85
C VAL A 15 21.93 26.03 -4.04
N ARG A 16 23.16 26.19 -4.51
CA ARG A 16 23.47 26.78 -5.81
C ARG A 16 24.25 25.77 -6.66
N VAL A 17 24.00 25.74 -7.94
CA VAL A 17 24.79 24.96 -8.90
C VAL A 17 26.11 25.68 -9.15
N SER A 18 27.22 24.94 -9.01
CA SER A 18 28.57 25.47 -9.32
C SER A 18 29.12 24.91 -10.62
N GLN A 19 28.72 23.68 -11.00
CA GLN A 19 29.20 23.05 -12.21
C GLN A 19 28.20 21.99 -12.69
N THR A 20 28.07 21.82 -14.02
CA THR A 20 27.33 20.73 -14.63
C THR A 20 28.21 20.04 -15.65
N GLN A 21 28.24 18.71 -15.65
CA GLN A 21 29.03 17.88 -16.53
C GLN A 21 28.18 16.72 -17.05
N LEU A 22 28.22 16.47 -18.35
CA LEU A 22 27.70 15.25 -18.97
C LEU A 22 28.86 14.28 -19.17
N THR A 23 28.75 13.08 -18.59
CA THR A 23 29.79 12.04 -18.72
C THR A 23 29.70 11.35 -20.08
N LYS A 24 30.74 10.60 -20.44
CA LYS A 24 30.76 9.79 -21.67
C LYS A 24 29.71 8.67 -21.63
N GLN A 25 29.28 8.26 -20.45
CA GLN A 25 28.21 7.26 -20.22
C GLN A 25 26.80 7.87 -20.32
N GLY A 26 26.68 9.18 -20.56
CA GLY A 26 25.39 9.85 -20.66
C GLY A 26 24.77 10.22 -19.31
N GLU A 27 25.56 10.32 -18.24
CA GLU A 27 25.11 10.72 -16.92
C GLU A 27 25.36 12.21 -16.68
N PHE A 28 24.44 12.92 -16.07
CA PHE A 28 24.68 14.26 -15.58
C PHE A 28 25.27 14.25 -14.17
N ILE A 29 26.40 14.92 -13.99
CA ILE A 29 26.96 15.22 -12.67
C ILE A 29 26.80 16.72 -12.43
N ILE A 30 25.92 17.08 -11.49
CA ILE A 30 25.65 18.47 -11.11
C ILE A 30 26.32 18.72 -9.78
N THR A 31 27.33 19.56 -9.76
CA THR A 31 28.02 19.96 -8.52
C THR A 31 27.25 21.11 -7.90
N VAL A 32 26.80 20.93 -6.64
CA VAL A 32 26.05 21.90 -5.88
C VAL A 32 26.78 22.30 -4.60
N GLU A 33 26.53 23.51 -4.15
CA GLU A 33 27.02 24.03 -2.89
C GLU A 33 25.87 24.53 -2.03
N SER A 34 25.87 24.11 -0.76
CA SER A 34 24.87 24.66 0.19
C SER A 34 25.06 26.16 0.39
N ILE A 35 23.97 26.93 0.31
CA ILE A 35 23.96 28.36 0.62
C ILE A 35 23.79 28.62 2.12
N LEU A 36 23.41 27.61 2.91
CA LEU A 36 23.28 27.75 4.36
C LEU A 36 24.65 27.95 5.01
N ASP A 37 24.69 28.79 6.03
CA ASP A 37 25.88 29.18 6.76
C ASP A 37 25.93 28.66 8.21
N SER A 38 25.08 27.70 8.54
CA SER A 38 24.91 27.18 9.89
C SER A 38 24.52 25.71 9.90
N ALA A 39 24.63 25.08 11.08
CA ALA A 39 24.08 23.76 11.39
C ALA A 39 23.50 23.74 12.82
N ARG A 40 22.74 22.72 13.14
CA ARG A 40 22.31 22.47 14.53
C ARG A 40 23.33 21.55 15.22
N CYS A 41 23.83 21.97 16.38
CA CYS A 41 24.75 21.14 17.14
C CYS A 41 24.10 19.79 17.54
N ARG A 42 24.77 18.69 17.26
CA ARG A 42 24.30 17.33 17.56
C ARG A 42 24.16 17.06 19.08
N CYS A 43 24.85 17.84 19.95
CA CYS A 43 24.85 17.63 21.39
C CYS A 43 23.82 18.52 22.10
N CYS A 44 23.78 19.82 21.81
CA CYS A 44 22.91 20.77 22.52
C CYS A 44 21.75 21.33 21.69
N GLY A 45 21.64 20.95 20.42
CA GLY A 45 20.58 21.41 19.52
C GLY A 45 20.66 22.89 19.09
N ARG A 46 21.59 23.69 19.65
CA ARG A 46 21.75 25.11 19.29
C ARG A 46 22.25 25.28 17.86
N GLN A 47 21.84 26.37 17.24
CA GLN A 47 22.37 26.77 15.94
C GLN A 47 23.82 27.23 16.09
N ILE A 48 24.72 26.68 15.27
CA ILE A 48 26.15 26.96 15.26
C ILE A 48 26.57 27.46 13.89
N ARG A 49 27.45 28.47 13.87
CA ARG A 49 27.91 29.14 12.62
C ARG A 49 29.43 29.11 12.45
N LYS A 50 30.18 28.66 13.48
CA LYS A 50 31.64 28.63 13.36
C LYS A 50 32.05 27.51 12.42
N SER A 51 32.48 27.91 11.20
CA SER A 51 32.96 26.97 10.20
C SER A 51 34.13 26.15 10.71
N HIS A 52 34.13 24.85 10.42
CA HIS A 52 35.21 23.90 10.73
C HIS A 52 35.57 23.04 9.50
N GLY A 53 35.53 23.61 8.32
CA GLY A 53 35.85 22.92 7.08
C GLY A 53 34.66 22.27 6.40
N ARG A 54 34.96 21.29 5.58
CA ARG A 54 33.97 20.51 4.79
C ARG A 54 34.32 19.05 4.92
N ASP A 55 33.30 18.18 4.84
CA ASP A 55 33.45 16.73 4.76
C ASP A 55 33.88 16.32 3.34
N ASP A 56 34.05 15.01 3.12
CA ASP A 56 34.35 14.45 1.81
C ASP A 56 33.25 14.70 0.78
N TRP A 57 33.59 14.50 -0.48
CA TRP A 57 32.64 14.58 -1.57
C TRP A 57 31.59 13.47 -1.45
N VAL A 58 30.33 13.85 -1.55
CA VAL A 58 29.18 12.97 -1.59
C VAL A 58 28.58 13.02 -2.98
N LEU A 59 28.26 11.85 -3.54
CA LEU A 59 27.57 11.69 -4.81
C LEU A 59 26.26 10.97 -4.55
N VAL A 60 25.13 11.58 -4.91
CA VAL A 60 23.79 11.02 -4.67
C VAL A 60 22.96 11.05 -5.94
N ARG A 61 22.21 9.99 -6.16
CA ARG A 61 21.28 9.89 -7.30
C ARG A 61 20.14 10.89 -7.14
N HIS A 62 19.78 11.54 -8.25
CA HIS A 62 18.68 12.49 -8.33
C HIS A 62 17.74 12.16 -9.48
N LEU A 63 16.64 12.88 -9.60
CA LEU A 63 15.64 12.71 -10.67
C LEU A 63 16.29 12.77 -12.05
N PRO A 64 15.94 11.87 -12.97
CA PRO A 64 16.52 11.87 -14.31
C PRO A 64 16.13 13.12 -15.09
N ILE A 65 17.04 13.60 -15.95
CA ILE A 65 16.79 14.72 -16.86
C ILE A 65 16.80 14.18 -18.29
N LEU A 66 15.69 14.32 -19.01
CA LEU A 66 15.53 13.83 -20.39
C LEU A 66 15.92 12.35 -20.58
N GLY A 67 15.63 11.51 -19.58
CA GLY A 67 15.99 10.09 -19.59
C GLY A 67 17.44 9.78 -19.19
N HIS A 68 18.26 10.79 -18.96
CA HIS A 68 19.63 10.60 -18.49
C HIS A 68 19.69 10.51 -16.96
N PRO A 69 20.46 9.58 -16.40
CA PRO A 69 20.75 9.55 -14.98
C PRO A 69 21.41 10.84 -14.49
N VAL A 70 20.97 11.33 -13.33
CA VAL A 70 21.51 12.54 -12.71
C VAL A 70 22.08 12.23 -11.34
N TYR A 71 23.27 12.76 -11.09
CA TYR A 71 23.92 12.70 -9.79
C TYR A 71 24.23 14.11 -9.30
N LEU A 72 23.90 14.35 -8.03
CA LEU A 72 24.34 15.55 -7.34
C LEU A 72 25.63 15.28 -6.61
N ARG A 73 26.64 16.10 -6.85
CA ARG A 73 27.94 16.04 -6.17
C ARG A 73 28.09 17.26 -5.27
N TYR A 74 28.32 17.05 -3.99
CA TYR A 74 28.48 18.12 -3.04
C TYR A 74 29.42 17.76 -1.90
N ARG A 75 29.90 18.77 -1.16
CA ARG A 75 30.67 18.60 0.06
C ARG A 75 29.94 19.23 1.23
N PRO A 76 29.44 18.46 2.21
CA PRO A 76 28.77 18.98 3.38
C PRO A 76 29.69 19.90 4.18
N LYS A 77 29.17 21.06 4.62
CA LYS A 77 29.90 21.96 5.50
C LYS A 77 29.91 21.41 6.93
N ARG A 78 31.01 21.65 7.65
CA ARG A 78 31.16 21.27 9.06
C ARG A 78 31.22 22.53 9.92
N TYR A 79 30.59 22.46 11.08
CA TYR A 79 30.55 23.56 12.05
C TYR A 79 30.92 23.05 13.41
N ARG A 80 31.61 23.90 14.22
CA ARG A 80 32.03 23.59 15.57
C ARG A 80 31.17 24.30 16.59
N CYS A 81 30.74 23.58 17.61
CA CYS A 81 30.04 24.17 18.75
C CYS A 81 31.09 24.75 19.74
N GLU A 82 30.88 25.99 20.14
CA GLU A 82 31.74 26.65 21.12
C GLU A 82 31.16 26.63 22.55
N VAL A 83 29.91 26.14 22.68
CA VAL A 83 29.17 26.13 23.95
C VAL A 83 29.32 24.79 24.68
N CYS A 84 29.38 23.67 23.92
CA CYS A 84 29.53 22.35 24.52
C CYS A 84 30.99 22.08 24.91
N ASP A 85 31.17 21.37 26.02
CA ASP A 85 32.47 20.84 26.41
C ASP A 85 33.05 19.96 25.30
N GLY A 86 34.36 20.00 25.09
CA GLY A 86 35.04 19.30 24.00
C GLY A 86 34.76 19.87 22.60
N LYS A 87 33.98 20.95 22.49
CA LYS A 87 33.72 21.70 21.23
C LYS A 87 33.42 20.79 20.05
N PRO A 88 32.38 19.94 20.12
CA PRO A 88 32.07 18.95 19.10
C PRO A 88 31.79 19.60 17.73
N THR A 89 32.19 18.90 16.67
CA THR A 89 31.85 19.28 15.30
C THR A 89 30.56 18.60 14.84
N THR A 90 29.79 19.29 14.02
CA THR A 90 28.56 18.77 13.42
C THR A 90 28.61 19.03 11.92
N THR A 91 28.38 17.99 11.12
CA THR A 91 28.19 18.09 9.68
C THR A 91 26.78 18.62 9.39
N GLN A 92 26.67 19.53 8.44
CA GLN A 92 25.41 20.11 8.01
C GLN A 92 24.49 19.04 7.43
N LEU A 93 23.26 18.96 7.91
CA LEU A 93 22.21 18.14 7.32
C LEU A 93 21.44 18.99 6.31
N LEU A 94 21.15 18.42 5.15
CA LEU A 94 20.41 19.06 4.07
C LEU A 94 19.05 18.35 3.95
N SER A 95 17.96 19.10 3.85
CA SER A 95 16.59 18.56 3.86
C SER A 95 16.28 17.63 2.69
N TRP A 96 17.01 17.76 1.60
CA TRP A 96 16.84 16.99 0.39
C TRP A 96 17.69 15.71 0.32
N HIS A 97 18.50 15.43 1.34
CA HIS A 97 19.35 14.23 1.40
C HIS A 97 19.33 13.64 2.81
N ALA A 98 18.76 12.46 2.95
CA ALA A 98 18.78 11.74 4.21
C ALA A 98 20.18 11.20 4.52
N ALA A 99 20.55 11.19 5.81
CA ALA A 99 21.83 10.63 6.24
C ALA A 99 21.97 9.17 5.77
N ASN A 100 23.16 8.84 5.24
CA ASN A 100 23.49 7.50 4.72
C ASN A 100 22.64 7.02 3.52
N SER A 101 21.89 7.89 2.88
CA SER A 101 21.20 7.55 1.62
C SER A 101 22.16 7.72 0.43
N SER A 102 22.03 6.88 -0.58
CA SER A 102 22.69 7.06 -1.89
C SER A 102 21.85 7.91 -2.86
N GLN A 103 20.69 8.39 -2.41
CA GLN A 103 19.73 9.13 -3.22
C GLN A 103 19.22 10.39 -2.50
N THR A 104 18.66 11.33 -3.30
CA THR A 104 17.89 12.46 -2.78
C THR A 104 16.49 12.02 -2.37
N THR A 105 15.85 12.75 -1.46
CA THR A 105 14.46 12.50 -1.05
C THR A 105 13.48 12.59 -2.22
N ALA A 106 13.74 13.45 -3.20
CA ALA A 106 12.95 13.53 -4.44
C ALA A 106 13.07 12.25 -5.27
N TYR A 107 14.26 11.64 -5.34
CA TYR A 107 14.43 10.38 -6.03
C TYR A 107 13.83 9.20 -5.27
N ASP A 108 13.88 9.20 -3.93
CA ASP A 108 13.15 8.23 -3.11
C ASP A 108 11.64 8.27 -3.43
N THR A 109 11.05 9.46 -3.50
CA THR A 109 9.64 9.62 -3.90
C THR A 109 9.36 9.11 -5.31
N HIS A 110 10.27 9.37 -6.26
CA HIS A 110 10.16 8.83 -7.62
C HIS A 110 10.14 7.29 -7.62
N LEU A 111 11.05 6.65 -6.88
CA LEU A 111 11.08 5.18 -6.77
C LEU A 111 9.80 4.61 -6.15
N LEU A 112 9.25 5.26 -5.12
CA LEU A 112 7.97 4.85 -4.53
C LEU A 112 6.81 4.93 -5.53
N LEU A 113 6.79 5.97 -6.38
CA LEU A 113 5.78 6.08 -7.45
C LEU A 113 5.97 4.99 -8.52
N GLN A 114 7.20 4.64 -8.86
CA GLN A 114 7.49 3.54 -9.79
C GLN A 114 7.07 2.16 -9.24
N LEU A 115 7.05 2.01 -7.91
CA LEU A 115 6.62 0.77 -7.24
C LEU A 115 5.10 0.56 -7.26
N VAL A 116 4.32 1.57 -7.61
CA VAL A 116 2.86 1.39 -7.73
C VAL A 116 2.53 0.41 -8.86
N ASN A 117 1.86 -0.70 -8.51
CA ASN A 117 1.51 -1.80 -9.42
C ASN A 117 2.70 -2.52 -10.07
N THR A 118 3.89 -2.45 -9.48
CA THR A 118 5.08 -3.18 -9.94
C THR A 118 5.81 -3.83 -8.77
N THR A 119 6.85 -4.62 -9.05
CA THR A 119 7.68 -5.26 -8.03
C THR A 119 8.96 -4.47 -7.80
N VAL A 120 9.63 -4.72 -6.66
CA VAL A 120 10.96 -4.17 -6.36
C VAL A 120 11.97 -4.57 -7.45
N GLU A 121 11.88 -5.80 -7.96
CA GLU A 121 12.73 -6.30 -9.04
C GLU A 121 12.53 -5.51 -10.34
N ASP A 122 11.27 -5.27 -10.74
CA ASP A 122 10.96 -4.49 -11.94
C ASP A 122 11.53 -3.06 -11.86
N VAL A 123 11.40 -2.41 -10.70
CA VAL A 123 11.95 -1.06 -10.49
C VAL A 123 13.47 -1.09 -10.47
N SER A 124 14.09 -2.09 -9.83
CA SER A 124 15.53 -2.32 -9.81
C SER A 124 16.11 -2.37 -11.24
N VAL A 125 15.48 -3.16 -12.10
CA VAL A 125 15.88 -3.30 -13.52
C VAL A 125 15.67 -2.00 -14.30
N LYS A 126 14.48 -1.37 -14.18
CA LYS A 126 14.14 -0.13 -14.91
C LYS A 126 15.05 1.04 -14.56
N GLU A 127 15.34 1.20 -13.28
CA GLU A 127 16.15 2.32 -12.75
C GLU A 127 17.66 2.00 -12.70
N GLN A 128 18.03 0.76 -13.05
CA GLN A 128 19.42 0.27 -13.00
C GLN A 128 20.03 0.44 -11.60
N LEU A 129 19.27 0.05 -10.58
CA LEU A 129 19.66 0.08 -9.18
C LEU A 129 19.74 -1.33 -8.61
N PRO A 130 20.60 -1.58 -7.61
CA PRO A 130 20.55 -2.82 -6.84
C PRO A 130 19.19 -3.00 -6.15
N TYR A 131 18.70 -4.25 -6.07
CA TYR A 131 17.45 -4.60 -5.39
C TYR A 131 17.35 -4.03 -3.97
N ASP A 132 18.42 -4.18 -3.19
CA ASP A 132 18.49 -3.71 -1.79
C ASP A 132 18.38 -2.19 -1.68
N VAL A 133 18.80 -1.45 -2.69
CA VAL A 133 18.66 0.02 -2.71
C VAL A 133 17.19 0.41 -2.85
N VAL A 134 16.45 -0.25 -3.74
CA VAL A 134 15.01 0.00 -3.92
C VAL A 134 14.21 -0.47 -2.69
N LEU A 135 14.54 -1.65 -2.15
CA LEU A 135 13.94 -2.15 -0.92
C LEU A 135 14.18 -1.19 0.27
N GLY A 136 15.41 -0.68 0.42
CA GLY A 136 15.76 0.28 1.47
C GLY A 136 14.99 1.60 1.38
N VAL A 137 14.50 1.99 0.19
CA VAL A 137 13.59 3.15 0.07
C VAL A 137 12.23 2.84 0.71
N ILE A 138 11.68 1.65 0.46
CA ILE A 138 10.42 1.21 1.08
C ILE A 138 10.57 1.24 2.61
N GLU A 139 11.61 0.58 3.14
CA GLU A 139 11.86 0.48 4.58
C GLU A 139 12.04 1.83 5.26
N ARG A 140 12.67 2.78 4.56
CA ARG A 140 12.95 4.12 5.09
C ARG A 140 11.75 5.07 4.99
N CYS A 141 10.97 4.98 3.90
CA CYS A 141 9.94 5.96 3.58
C CYS A 141 8.52 5.52 3.96
N ILE A 142 8.28 4.20 4.06
CA ILE A 142 6.95 3.69 4.43
C ILE A 142 6.92 3.44 5.93
N ALA A 143 6.11 4.23 6.63
CA ALA A 143 5.88 4.03 8.05
C ALA A 143 5.14 2.71 8.29
N THR A 144 5.71 1.85 9.15
CA THR A 144 5.09 0.58 9.56
C THR A 144 4.15 0.74 10.74
N GLN A 145 4.16 1.90 11.39
CA GLN A 145 3.30 2.22 12.54
C GLN A 145 2.40 3.40 12.21
N VAL A 146 1.20 3.36 12.75
CA VAL A 146 0.22 4.44 12.59
C VAL A 146 0.64 5.64 13.44
N ASP A 147 0.72 6.79 12.81
CA ASP A 147 0.78 8.06 13.55
C ASP A 147 -0.63 8.49 13.95
N TRP A 148 -1.05 8.07 15.15
CA TRP A 148 -2.38 8.37 15.68
C TRP A 148 -2.65 9.87 15.87
N THR A 149 -1.62 10.71 15.90
CA THR A 149 -1.78 12.16 16.08
C THR A 149 -2.42 12.85 14.86
N GLN A 150 -2.38 12.19 13.71
CA GLN A 150 -3.01 12.68 12.47
C GLN A 150 -4.52 12.52 12.46
N TYR A 151 -5.09 11.77 13.40
CA TYR A 151 -6.52 11.45 13.44
C TYR A 151 -7.19 12.10 14.65
N THR A 152 -8.34 12.75 14.40
CA THR A 152 -9.21 13.25 15.46
C THR A 152 -10.42 12.33 15.67
N GLN A 153 -10.85 11.61 14.63
CA GLN A 153 -11.95 10.67 14.62
C GLN A 153 -11.69 9.56 13.59
N LEU A 154 -12.13 8.33 13.88
CA LEU A 154 -11.98 7.19 12.97
C LEU A 154 -13.31 6.78 12.31
N GLY A 155 -14.44 6.89 13.02
CA GLY A 155 -15.79 6.61 12.48
C GLY A 155 -16.07 5.12 12.25
N ILE A 156 -15.78 4.60 11.06
CA ILE A 156 -16.01 3.20 10.69
C ILE A 156 -14.68 2.52 10.45
N LEU A 157 -14.42 1.39 11.12
CA LEU A 157 -13.27 0.53 10.80
C LEU A 157 -13.68 -0.58 9.82
N GLY A 158 -12.77 -0.95 8.93
CA GLY A 158 -12.83 -2.13 8.09
C GLY A 158 -11.69 -3.08 8.42
N LEU A 159 -12.00 -4.37 8.54
CA LEU A 159 -11.04 -5.47 8.63
C LEU A 159 -11.28 -6.41 7.46
N ASP A 160 -10.29 -6.57 6.59
CA ASP A 160 -10.37 -7.44 5.42
C ASP A 160 -9.05 -8.19 5.23
N GLU A 161 -9.08 -9.34 4.55
CA GLU A 161 -7.89 -10.14 4.30
C GLU A 161 -7.50 -10.16 2.83
N ILE A 162 -6.19 -10.14 2.58
CA ILE A 162 -5.63 -10.38 1.25
C ILE A 162 -4.70 -11.59 1.31
N ALA A 163 -4.92 -12.54 0.39
CA ALA A 163 -3.99 -13.66 0.19
C ALA A 163 -2.78 -13.16 -0.60
N LEU A 164 -1.57 -13.25 -0.03
CA LEU A 164 -0.34 -12.83 -0.69
C LEU A 164 0.04 -13.73 -1.87
N LYS A 165 -0.32 -15.02 -1.82
CA LYS A 165 -0.05 -15.98 -2.89
C LYS A 165 -1.29 -16.82 -3.17
N LYS A 166 -1.62 -16.99 -4.46
CA LYS A 166 -2.73 -17.84 -4.87
C LYS A 166 -2.49 -19.29 -4.45
N GLY A 167 -3.44 -19.87 -3.70
CA GLY A 167 -3.38 -21.25 -3.22
C GLY A 167 -2.55 -21.46 -1.95
N HIS A 168 -1.93 -20.43 -1.38
CA HIS A 168 -1.25 -20.46 -0.08
C HIS A 168 -2.15 -19.89 1.01
N ARG A 169 -1.86 -20.25 2.27
CA ARG A 169 -2.59 -19.73 3.44
C ARG A 169 -1.92 -18.50 4.06
N ASP A 170 -1.10 -17.82 3.28
CA ASP A 170 -0.41 -16.59 3.70
C ASP A 170 -1.36 -15.41 3.50
N PHE A 171 -2.03 -15.03 4.56
CA PHE A 171 -2.95 -13.90 4.57
C PHE A 171 -2.36 -12.75 5.36
N VAL A 172 -2.57 -11.54 4.89
CA VAL A 172 -2.38 -10.30 5.64
C VAL A 172 -3.74 -9.65 5.87
N VAL A 173 -3.89 -8.99 7.01
CA VAL A 173 -5.11 -8.24 7.32
C VAL A 173 -4.89 -6.77 7.05
N ILE A 174 -5.75 -6.17 6.25
CA ILE A 174 -5.77 -4.73 6.02
C ILE A 174 -6.78 -4.10 6.98
N VAL A 175 -6.29 -3.19 7.81
CA VAL A 175 -7.14 -2.39 8.67
C VAL A 175 -7.33 -1.02 8.05
N THR A 176 -8.58 -0.66 7.80
CA THR A 176 -8.96 0.62 7.20
C THR A 176 -9.85 1.42 8.13
N ALA A 177 -9.88 2.75 7.95
CA ALA A 177 -10.88 3.61 8.56
C ALA A 177 -11.56 4.47 7.50
N ARG A 178 -12.88 4.53 7.52
CA ARG A 178 -13.63 5.56 6.80
C ARG A 178 -13.84 6.73 7.74
N LEU A 179 -13.11 7.80 7.45
CA LEU A 179 -13.13 9.03 8.25
C LEU A 179 -14.45 9.81 8.03
N PRO A 180 -14.83 10.72 8.93
CA PRO A 180 -16.05 11.51 8.81
C PRO A 180 -16.14 12.36 7.52
N ASN A 181 -15.01 12.75 6.96
CA ASN A 181 -14.94 13.47 5.68
C ASN A 181 -15.11 12.56 4.45
N GLY A 182 -15.38 11.26 4.65
CA GLY A 182 -15.55 10.27 3.59
C GLY A 182 -14.24 9.64 3.07
N HIS A 183 -13.07 10.14 3.46
CA HIS A 183 -11.80 9.54 3.08
C HIS A 183 -11.61 8.15 3.69
N LEU A 184 -11.02 7.25 2.90
CA LEU A 184 -10.57 5.94 3.36
C LEU A 184 -9.08 6.02 3.70
N ALA A 185 -8.75 5.76 4.96
CA ALA A 185 -7.36 5.65 5.43
C ALA A 185 -7.00 4.18 5.66
N ILE A 186 -5.80 3.77 5.25
CA ILE A 186 -5.21 2.49 5.65
C ILE A 186 -4.51 2.73 6.98
N LEU A 187 -4.96 2.09 8.03
CA LEU A 187 -4.38 2.20 9.36
C LEU A 187 -3.26 1.19 9.60
N GLY A 188 -3.30 0.05 8.92
CA GLY A 188 -2.24 -0.95 9.04
C GLY A 188 -2.45 -2.14 8.14
N VAL A 189 -1.33 -2.86 7.94
CA VAL A 189 -1.30 -4.17 7.30
C VAL A 189 -0.71 -5.14 8.32
N LEU A 190 -1.51 -6.07 8.81
CA LEU A 190 -1.10 -7.02 9.83
C LEU A 190 -0.51 -8.27 9.19
N PRO A 191 0.54 -8.87 9.76
CA PRO A 191 1.29 -9.95 9.15
C PRO A 191 0.50 -11.26 9.03
N ASP A 192 -0.57 -11.42 9.80
CA ASP A 192 -1.42 -12.61 9.84
C ASP A 192 -2.85 -12.25 10.27
N ARG A 193 -3.75 -13.24 10.19
CA ARG A 193 -5.16 -13.11 10.56
C ARG A 193 -5.50 -13.69 11.95
N GLU A 194 -4.49 -13.91 12.76
CA GLU A 194 -4.69 -14.46 14.10
C GLU A 194 -5.42 -13.47 15.01
N LYS A 195 -6.31 -14.00 15.84
CA LYS A 195 -7.06 -13.17 16.80
C LYS A 195 -6.16 -12.29 17.67
N ALA A 196 -5.02 -12.84 18.09
CA ALA A 196 -4.06 -12.13 18.94
C ALA A 196 -3.47 -10.91 18.23
N THR A 197 -3.10 -11.05 16.96
CA THR A 197 -2.53 -9.98 16.12
C THR A 197 -3.54 -8.86 15.91
N VAL A 198 -4.76 -9.20 15.53
CA VAL A 198 -5.86 -8.22 15.35
C VAL A 198 -6.17 -7.52 16.68
N LYS A 199 -6.29 -8.27 17.76
CA LYS A 199 -6.54 -7.73 19.10
C LYS A 199 -5.45 -6.75 19.54
N GLN A 200 -4.17 -7.09 19.33
CA GLN A 200 -3.05 -6.21 19.65
C GLN A 200 -3.12 -4.90 18.86
N PHE A 201 -3.44 -4.97 17.58
CA PHE A 201 -3.61 -3.77 16.77
C PHE A 201 -4.76 -2.90 17.29
N LEU A 202 -5.94 -3.49 17.55
CA LEU A 202 -7.08 -2.73 18.06
C LEU A 202 -6.79 -2.09 19.43
N GLN A 203 -6.01 -2.74 20.28
CA GLN A 203 -5.57 -2.21 21.56
C GLN A 203 -4.54 -1.07 21.43
N SER A 204 -3.84 -0.97 20.29
CA SER A 204 -2.91 0.14 20.03
C SER A 204 -3.60 1.45 19.71
N ILE A 205 -4.89 1.42 19.39
CA ILE A 205 -5.70 2.62 19.11
C ILE A 205 -5.86 3.41 20.43
N PRO A 206 -5.46 4.69 20.46
CA PRO A 206 -5.64 5.51 21.67
C PRO A 206 -7.10 5.52 22.13
N PRO A 207 -7.39 5.44 23.44
CA PRO A 207 -8.77 5.34 23.95
C PRO A 207 -9.70 6.45 23.46
N ALA A 208 -9.18 7.68 23.35
CA ALA A 208 -9.96 8.81 22.84
C ALA A 208 -10.37 8.62 21.36
N LEU A 209 -9.53 8.01 20.52
CA LEU A 209 -9.86 7.67 19.13
C LEU A 209 -10.76 6.43 19.05
N ALA A 210 -10.49 5.42 19.88
CA ALA A 210 -11.31 4.21 19.94
C ALA A 210 -12.78 4.55 20.26
N ALA A 211 -13.01 5.51 21.15
CA ALA A 211 -14.36 5.99 21.50
C ALA A 211 -15.11 6.66 20.33
N THR A 212 -14.39 7.11 19.28
CA THR A 212 -15.01 7.70 18.08
C THR A 212 -15.45 6.66 17.04
N ILE A 213 -15.06 5.39 17.23
CA ILE A 213 -15.45 4.29 16.36
C ILE A 213 -16.85 3.85 16.74
N HIS A 214 -17.78 3.93 15.82
CA HIS A 214 -19.18 3.49 16.05
C HIS A 214 -19.54 2.21 15.30
N THR A 215 -18.77 1.83 14.29
CA THR A 215 -19.04 0.63 13.47
C THR A 215 -17.74 -0.03 13.07
N VAL A 216 -17.71 -1.36 13.12
CA VAL A 216 -16.66 -2.18 12.52
C VAL A 216 -17.27 -3.08 11.46
N CYS A 217 -16.74 -3.01 10.24
CA CYS A 217 -17.11 -3.88 9.13
C CYS A 217 -16.04 -4.96 8.97
N THR A 218 -16.43 -6.23 8.90
CA THR A 218 -15.50 -7.34 8.74
C THR A 218 -16.15 -8.47 7.93
N ASP A 219 -15.37 -9.44 7.48
CA ASP A 219 -15.88 -10.70 6.96
C ASP A 219 -16.49 -11.58 8.07
N MET A 220 -16.88 -12.81 7.73
CA MET A 220 -17.46 -13.76 8.68
C MET A 220 -16.39 -14.54 9.47
N TYR A 221 -15.13 -14.08 9.51
CA TYR A 221 -14.08 -14.80 10.21
C TYR A 221 -14.19 -14.59 11.72
N GLU A 222 -14.38 -15.68 12.44
CA GLU A 222 -14.68 -15.66 13.88
C GLU A 222 -13.63 -14.94 14.73
N SER A 223 -12.34 -15.08 14.34
CA SER A 223 -11.22 -14.42 15.03
C SER A 223 -11.36 -12.89 15.03
N TYR A 224 -11.85 -12.29 13.93
CA TYR A 224 -12.07 -10.83 13.85
C TYR A 224 -13.24 -10.42 14.71
N ILE A 225 -14.35 -11.17 14.60
CA ILE A 225 -15.57 -10.92 15.39
C ILE A 225 -15.25 -10.92 16.88
N GLN A 226 -14.51 -11.93 17.35
CA GLN A 226 -14.11 -12.04 18.76
C GLN A 226 -13.14 -10.94 19.18
N ALA A 227 -12.11 -10.62 18.37
CA ALA A 227 -11.17 -9.55 18.69
C ALA A 227 -11.88 -8.20 18.83
N VAL A 228 -12.81 -7.89 17.91
CA VAL A 228 -13.60 -6.65 17.96
C VAL A 228 -14.49 -6.61 19.20
N ARG A 229 -15.22 -7.69 19.50
CA ARG A 229 -16.08 -7.76 20.69
C ARG A 229 -15.35 -7.61 22.01
N GLU A 230 -14.11 -8.09 22.07
CA GLU A 230 -13.27 -8.01 23.27
C GLU A 230 -12.66 -6.63 23.51
N VAL A 231 -12.32 -5.91 22.43
CA VAL A 231 -11.61 -4.63 22.53
C VAL A 231 -12.53 -3.44 22.32
N LEU A 232 -13.43 -3.52 21.38
CA LEU A 232 -14.35 -2.44 20.99
C LEU A 232 -15.80 -2.86 21.28
N PHE A 233 -16.12 -3.24 22.50
CA PHE A 233 -17.43 -3.80 22.91
C PHE A 233 -18.63 -2.86 22.63
N HIS A 234 -18.38 -1.57 22.45
CA HIS A 234 -19.41 -0.54 22.22
C HIS A 234 -19.81 -0.37 20.76
N VAL A 235 -19.05 -0.94 19.81
CA VAL A 235 -19.26 -0.71 18.39
C VAL A 235 -20.35 -1.61 17.81
N ARG A 236 -21.00 -1.13 16.76
CA ARG A 236 -21.86 -1.96 15.92
C ARG A 236 -20.99 -2.81 14.99
N LEU A 237 -21.08 -4.13 15.12
CA LEU A 237 -20.42 -5.05 14.20
C LEU A 237 -21.29 -5.28 12.98
N VAL A 238 -20.73 -5.11 11.78
CA VAL A 238 -21.40 -5.31 10.50
C VAL A 238 -20.59 -6.33 9.69
N ILE A 239 -21.28 -7.34 9.18
CA ILE A 239 -20.67 -8.31 8.27
C ILE A 239 -20.72 -7.76 6.84
N ASP A 240 -19.59 -7.86 6.12
CA ASP A 240 -19.51 -7.42 4.73
C ASP A 240 -20.47 -8.24 3.86
N ARG A 241 -21.35 -7.54 3.15
CA ARG A 241 -22.37 -8.12 2.27
C ARG A 241 -21.76 -8.99 1.17
N PHE A 242 -20.55 -8.65 0.68
CA PHE A 242 -19.88 -9.43 -0.35
C PHE A 242 -19.60 -10.86 0.13
N HIS A 243 -19.06 -11.01 1.33
CA HIS A 243 -18.74 -12.32 1.92
C HIS A 243 -20.01 -13.12 2.21
N VAL A 244 -21.10 -12.47 2.65
CA VAL A 244 -22.40 -13.11 2.82
C VAL A 244 -22.92 -13.64 1.47
N ALA A 245 -22.90 -12.81 0.42
CA ALA A 245 -23.35 -13.20 -0.91
C ALA A 245 -22.47 -14.31 -1.52
N GLN A 246 -21.16 -14.29 -1.25
CA GLN A 246 -20.24 -15.35 -1.68
C GLN A 246 -20.57 -16.69 -1.01
N LYS A 247 -20.76 -16.72 0.30
CA LYS A 247 -21.16 -17.94 1.05
C LYS A 247 -22.47 -18.50 0.53
N TYR A 248 -23.42 -17.61 0.27
CA TYR A 248 -24.68 -18.01 -0.32
C TYR A 248 -24.50 -18.66 -1.69
N ARG A 249 -23.72 -18.04 -2.61
CA ARG A 249 -23.44 -18.61 -3.94
C ARG A 249 -22.72 -19.97 -3.86
N ASP A 250 -21.82 -20.14 -2.93
CA ASP A 250 -21.10 -21.40 -2.71
C ASP A 250 -22.04 -22.51 -2.23
N ALA A 251 -22.97 -22.17 -1.33
CA ALA A 251 -23.99 -23.10 -0.88
C ALA A 251 -24.95 -23.49 -2.02
N ALA A 252 -25.46 -22.50 -2.77
CA ALA A 252 -26.31 -22.74 -3.93
C ALA A 252 -25.62 -23.57 -5.02
N ASP A 253 -24.31 -23.33 -5.27
CA ASP A 253 -23.51 -24.13 -6.22
C ASP A 253 -23.29 -25.58 -5.73
N THR A 254 -23.20 -25.77 -4.42
CA THR A 254 -23.11 -27.11 -3.83
C THR A 254 -24.41 -27.88 -4.07
N VAL A 255 -25.57 -27.29 -3.79
CA VAL A 255 -26.88 -27.87 -4.09
C VAL A 255 -27.00 -28.18 -5.57
N ARG A 256 -26.62 -27.23 -6.44
CA ARG A 256 -26.64 -27.43 -7.90
C ARG A 256 -25.81 -28.64 -8.33
N LYS A 257 -24.60 -28.81 -7.81
CA LYS A 257 -23.73 -29.96 -8.13
C LYS A 257 -24.35 -31.28 -7.67
N GLN A 258 -24.97 -31.33 -6.49
CA GLN A 258 -25.62 -32.52 -5.95
C GLN A 258 -26.83 -32.89 -6.81
N GLU A 259 -27.67 -31.90 -7.13
CA GLU A 259 -28.87 -32.13 -7.96
C GLU A 259 -28.52 -32.54 -9.39
N LEU A 260 -27.55 -31.92 -10.03
CA LEU A 260 -27.09 -32.34 -11.34
C LEU A 260 -26.50 -33.75 -11.35
N LYS A 261 -25.87 -34.19 -10.23
CA LYS A 261 -25.39 -35.57 -10.08
C LYS A 261 -26.57 -36.56 -9.95
N ARG A 262 -27.62 -36.19 -9.20
CA ARG A 262 -28.86 -36.99 -9.09
C ARG A 262 -29.55 -37.08 -10.45
N LEU A 263 -29.80 -35.97 -11.12
CA LEU A 263 -30.48 -35.91 -12.43
C LEU A 263 -29.73 -36.68 -13.53
N LYS A 264 -28.41 -36.73 -13.45
CA LYS A 264 -27.58 -37.53 -14.36
C LYS A 264 -27.86 -39.03 -14.26
N GLN A 265 -28.28 -39.51 -13.07
CA GLN A 265 -28.60 -40.93 -12.83
C GLN A 265 -30.05 -41.24 -13.14
N GLU A 266 -30.96 -40.30 -12.96
CA GLU A 266 -32.39 -40.47 -13.08
C GLU A 266 -32.95 -40.19 -14.50
N LEU A 267 -32.31 -39.28 -15.24
CA LEU A 267 -32.80 -38.84 -16.55
C LEU A 267 -32.15 -39.61 -17.72
N PRO A 268 -32.88 -39.80 -18.82
CA PRO A 268 -32.30 -40.26 -20.06
C PRO A 268 -31.15 -39.32 -20.54
N LYS A 269 -30.12 -39.88 -21.16
CA LYS A 269 -28.92 -39.14 -21.59
C LYS A 269 -29.24 -37.91 -22.44
N ALA A 270 -30.23 -38.00 -23.31
CA ALA A 270 -30.66 -36.89 -24.17
C ALA A 270 -31.25 -35.71 -23.39
N GLU A 271 -32.07 -36.00 -22.38
CA GLU A 271 -32.70 -34.98 -21.52
C GLU A 271 -31.66 -34.34 -20.61
N TYR A 272 -30.79 -35.11 -19.98
CA TYR A 272 -29.70 -34.58 -19.16
C TYR A 272 -28.73 -33.67 -19.93
N GLN A 273 -28.46 -34.00 -21.21
CA GLN A 273 -27.60 -33.14 -22.08
C GLN A 273 -28.15 -31.73 -22.24
N GLN A 274 -29.46 -31.56 -22.24
CA GLN A 274 -30.12 -30.24 -22.35
C GLN A 274 -30.02 -29.42 -21.06
N LEU A 275 -29.67 -30.02 -19.95
CA LEU A 275 -29.47 -29.36 -18.65
C LEU A 275 -28.00 -28.95 -18.41
N LYS A 276 -27.07 -29.28 -19.32
CA LYS A 276 -25.67 -28.90 -19.18
C LYS A 276 -25.45 -27.42 -19.53
N GLY A 277 -24.42 -26.83 -18.95
CA GLY A 277 -24.01 -25.45 -19.25
C GLY A 277 -24.71 -24.35 -18.46
N ASN A 278 -25.68 -24.71 -17.61
CA ASN A 278 -26.53 -23.77 -16.85
C ASN A 278 -25.81 -23.06 -15.68
N LEU A 279 -24.52 -23.29 -15.44
CA LEU A 279 -23.80 -22.70 -14.30
C LEU A 279 -23.87 -21.18 -14.27
N TRP A 280 -23.64 -20.57 -15.41
CA TRP A 280 -23.63 -19.10 -15.49
C TRP A 280 -25.03 -18.51 -15.41
N ALA A 281 -26.01 -19.14 -16.07
CA ALA A 281 -27.40 -18.74 -15.95
C ALA A 281 -27.90 -18.84 -14.50
N PHE A 282 -27.58 -19.93 -13.79
CA PHE A 282 -27.95 -20.13 -12.39
C PHE A 282 -27.33 -19.10 -11.43
N ARG A 283 -26.25 -18.44 -11.81
CA ARG A 283 -25.55 -17.39 -11.02
C ARG A 283 -25.99 -15.98 -11.33
N LYS A 284 -26.78 -15.76 -12.38
CA LYS A 284 -27.28 -14.45 -12.76
C LYS A 284 -28.54 -14.10 -11.98
N ASN A 285 -28.76 -12.79 -11.80
CA ASN A 285 -30.07 -12.32 -11.34
C ASN A 285 -31.10 -12.56 -12.44
N GLN A 286 -32.34 -12.70 -12.07
CA GLN A 286 -33.44 -12.94 -13.00
C GLN A 286 -33.57 -11.86 -14.09
N SER A 287 -33.27 -10.60 -13.75
CA SER A 287 -33.22 -9.46 -14.68
C SER A 287 -32.15 -9.56 -15.75
N ASP A 288 -31.09 -10.33 -15.51
CA ASP A 288 -29.89 -10.39 -16.34
C ASP A 288 -29.84 -11.64 -17.24
N LEU A 289 -30.89 -12.47 -17.18
CA LEU A 289 -31.02 -13.70 -17.92
C LEU A 289 -31.49 -13.42 -19.37
N SER A 290 -30.83 -14.04 -20.36
CA SER A 290 -31.34 -14.07 -21.73
C SER A 290 -32.59 -14.97 -21.84
N PRO A 291 -33.43 -14.80 -22.89
CA PRO A 291 -34.61 -15.65 -23.10
C PRO A 291 -34.24 -17.16 -23.14
N GLU A 292 -33.12 -17.51 -23.78
CA GLU A 292 -32.67 -18.90 -23.84
C GLU A 292 -32.24 -19.43 -22.47
N GLU A 293 -31.55 -18.59 -21.66
CA GLU A 293 -31.16 -18.93 -20.30
C GLU A 293 -32.37 -19.12 -19.39
N GLN A 294 -33.41 -18.28 -19.55
CA GLN A 294 -34.67 -18.42 -18.78
C GLN A 294 -35.37 -19.74 -19.09
N VAL A 295 -35.48 -20.13 -20.39
CA VAL A 295 -36.05 -21.42 -20.79
C VAL A 295 -35.26 -22.59 -20.22
N CYS A 296 -33.94 -22.48 -20.26
CA CYS A 296 -33.04 -23.51 -19.77
C CYS A 296 -33.15 -23.69 -18.25
N LEU A 297 -33.21 -22.60 -17.48
CA LEU A 297 -33.44 -22.64 -16.03
C LEU A 297 -34.83 -23.11 -15.67
N ALA A 298 -35.88 -22.67 -16.37
CA ALA A 298 -37.24 -23.15 -16.13
C ALA A 298 -37.35 -24.66 -16.29
N ARG A 299 -36.68 -25.23 -17.31
CA ARG A 299 -36.59 -26.69 -17.47
C ARG A 299 -35.82 -27.37 -16.34
N LEU A 300 -34.70 -26.80 -15.91
CA LEU A 300 -33.93 -27.33 -14.77
C LEU A 300 -34.77 -27.35 -13.49
N PHE A 301 -35.54 -26.29 -13.23
CA PHE A 301 -36.38 -26.15 -12.05
C PHE A 301 -37.59 -27.09 -12.07
N THR A 302 -38.07 -27.51 -13.25
CA THR A 302 -39.10 -28.55 -13.36
C THR A 302 -38.58 -29.90 -12.82
N TYR A 303 -37.28 -30.22 -13.01
CA TYR A 303 -36.67 -31.46 -12.51
C TYR A 303 -36.15 -31.34 -11.08
N SER A 304 -35.91 -30.13 -10.58
CA SER A 304 -35.40 -29.91 -9.23
C SER A 304 -36.02 -28.66 -8.58
N PRO A 305 -37.07 -28.83 -7.78
CA PRO A 305 -37.62 -27.75 -6.95
C PRO A 305 -36.61 -27.15 -5.98
N GLU A 306 -35.65 -27.94 -5.50
CA GLU A 306 -34.54 -27.47 -4.63
C GLU A 306 -33.69 -26.42 -5.32
N LEU A 307 -33.38 -26.60 -6.62
CA LEU A 307 -32.68 -25.59 -7.40
C LEU A 307 -33.49 -24.35 -7.66
N ALA A 308 -34.81 -24.49 -7.86
CA ALA A 308 -35.68 -23.33 -7.97
C ALA A 308 -35.67 -22.51 -6.68
N ALA A 309 -35.81 -23.16 -5.52
CA ALA A 309 -35.73 -22.50 -4.21
C ALA A 309 -34.36 -21.82 -3.98
N ALA A 310 -33.25 -22.50 -4.32
CA ALA A 310 -31.91 -21.93 -4.17
C ALA A 310 -31.62 -20.77 -5.12
N HIS A 311 -32.32 -20.63 -6.24
CA HIS A 311 -32.15 -19.51 -7.17
C HIS A 311 -32.95 -18.28 -6.76
N LEU A 312 -34.07 -18.45 -6.06
CA LEU A 312 -34.96 -17.36 -5.64
C LEU A 312 -34.47 -16.59 -4.39
N LEU A 313 -33.58 -17.18 -3.64
CA LEU A 313 -32.98 -16.56 -2.44
C LEU A 313 -31.77 -15.68 -2.80
#